data_2dcbb47cc420222c018f311c8ccbb74e
#
_entry.id   2dcbb47cc420222c018f311c8ccbb74e
#
_cell.length_a   1.000
_cell.length_b   1.000
_cell.length_c   1.000
_cell.angle_alpha   90.00
_cell.angle_beta   90.00
_cell.angle_gamma   90.00
#
_symmetry.space_group_name_H-M   'P 1'
#
loop_
_entity.id
_entity.type
_entity.pdbx_description
1 polymer ?
#
loop_
_entity_poly.entity_id
_entity_poly.type
_entity_poly.pdbx_seq_one_letter_code
_entity_poly.pdbx_strand_id
1 'polypeptide(L)'
;LSDQKCDIVGTGGDSHNTFNISTTSSIIASSLLFVSKHGNRASTSKSGSADLVNHMKPRPPVITAVTPTTLAKVYSATNYGFLFAPVFHTGMRYVAPIRKQLPWRTIFNNLGPLSNPVEDVLEARVIGVARKDLGPAFAEALRMAGCRKALIICGEEELDEVSCAGRTLCWMLKEKSRGGEVEVDHFLVQPSDFGVGNHLLSQVSGGKEPAENAEILCRILQNGLPDDDPLLEFVLINVAALFVVSGICEADTSNMGDGDDGKVIQERGPGGQRWKEGVRRARWALKSGEAWNQWVKFVDITNELNESG
;
A
#
# COMPACT_ATOMS: atom_id res chain seq x y z
N LEU A 1 -3.49 3.26 20.90
CA LEU A 1 -3.11 2.97 19.53
C LEU A 1 -1.83 3.71 19.24
N SER A 2 -0.79 3.03 18.78
CA SER A 2 0.52 3.63 18.52
C SER A 2 0.41 4.66 17.40
N ASP A 3 1.07 5.82 17.53
CA ASP A 3 1.18 6.86 16.50
C ASP A 3 2.01 6.39 15.27
N GLN A 4 2.27 5.11 15.16
CA GLN A 4 3.09 4.46 14.17
C GLN A 4 2.35 4.35 12.84
N LYS A 5 2.92 4.93 11.80
CA LYS A 5 2.32 4.96 10.46
C LYS A 5 2.92 3.90 9.55
N CYS A 6 2.12 3.48 8.58
CA CYS A 6 2.53 2.48 7.57
C CYS A 6 2.37 3.04 6.15
N ASP A 7 3.15 2.52 5.21
CA ASP A 7 3.04 2.86 3.79
C ASP A 7 3.15 1.61 2.91
N ILE A 8 2.47 1.64 1.78
CA ILE A 8 2.60 0.67 0.70
C ILE A 8 2.68 1.40 -0.63
N VAL A 9 3.74 1.15 -1.38
CA VAL A 9 4.05 1.90 -2.61
C VAL A 9 4.85 1.03 -3.58
N GLY A 10 4.69 1.26 -4.88
CA GLY A 10 5.53 0.67 -5.92
C GLY A 10 6.37 1.73 -6.62
N THR A 11 7.47 1.31 -7.25
CA THR A 11 8.30 2.18 -8.11
C THR A 11 7.56 2.59 -9.38
N GLY A 12 6.57 1.79 -9.78
CA GLY A 12 5.93 1.90 -11.07
C GLY A 12 6.84 1.51 -12.23
N GLY A 13 6.26 1.44 -13.42
CA GLY A 13 7.00 1.21 -14.65
C GLY A 13 7.47 -0.23 -14.85
N ASP A 14 6.82 -1.17 -14.26
CA ASP A 14 6.95 -2.62 -14.43
C ASP A 14 6.42 -3.12 -15.80
N SER A 15 5.81 -2.23 -16.58
CA SER A 15 5.21 -2.51 -17.89
C SER A 15 3.96 -3.41 -17.85
N HIS A 16 3.52 -3.80 -16.66
CA HIS A 16 2.25 -4.50 -16.47
C HIS A 16 1.10 -3.49 -16.33
N ASN A 17 -0.05 -3.82 -16.86
CA ASN A 17 -1.23 -2.96 -16.76
C ASN A 17 -2.18 -3.51 -15.70
N THR A 18 -1.65 -3.70 -14.50
CA THR A 18 -2.43 -4.13 -13.33
C THR A 18 -3.30 -2.99 -12.80
N PHE A 19 -4.29 -3.35 -12.01
CA PHE A 19 -5.10 -2.39 -11.26
C PHE A 19 -4.23 -1.62 -10.24
N ASN A 20 -4.73 -0.49 -9.72
CA ASN A 20 -4.03 0.33 -8.70
C ASN A 20 -3.95 -0.37 -7.32
N ILE A 21 -3.19 -1.44 -7.24
CA ILE A 21 -3.11 -2.34 -6.09
C ILE A 21 -2.63 -1.60 -4.84
N SER A 22 -1.50 -0.89 -4.90
CA SER A 22 -0.93 -0.24 -3.71
C SER A 22 -1.87 0.81 -3.10
N THR A 23 -2.62 1.56 -3.92
CA THR A 23 -3.59 2.55 -3.44
C THR A 23 -4.77 1.86 -2.77
N THR A 24 -5.34 0.85 -3.41
CA THR A 24 -6.45 0.07 -2.86
C THR A 24 -6.06 -0.61 -1.54
N SER A 25 -4.89 -1.26 -1.53
CA SER A 25 -4.35 -1.91 -0.33
C SER A 25 -4.13 -0.93 0.82
N SER A 26 -3.67 0.29 0.53
CA SER A 26 -3.45 1.32 1.55
C SER A 26 -4.76 1.76 2.22
N ILE A 27 -5.85 1.90 1.45
CA ILE A 27 -7.17 2.25 2.00
C ILE A 27 -7.71 1.10 2.87
N ILE A 28 -7.63 -0.15 2.37
CA ILE A 28 -8.10 -1.31 3.15
C ILE A 28 -7.29 -1.46 4.43
N ALA A 29 -5.98 -1.29 4.37
CA ALA A 29 -5.12 -1.41 5.55
C ALA A 29 -5.42 -0.36 6.62
N SER A 30 -5.97 0.79 6.25
CA SER A 30 -6.35 1.85 7.21
C SER A 30 -7.46 1.44 8.18
N SER A 31 -8.16 0.33 7.92
CA SER A 31 -9.09 -0.25 8.89
C SER A 31 -8.44 -0.67 10.20
N LEU A 32 -7.16 -1.05 10.18
CA LEU A 32 -6.41 -1.58 11.33
C LEU A 32 -5.10 -0.84 11.63
N LEU A 33 -4.60 -0.02 10.70
CA LEU A 33 -3.32 0.67 10.80
C LEU A 33 -3.49 2.16 10.49
N PHE A 34 -2.65 3.02 11.05
CA PHE A 34 -2.47 4.37 10.52
C PHE A 34 -1.65 4.28 9.22
N VAL A 35 -2.23 4.72 8.11
CA VAL A 35 -1.61 4.64 6.78
C VAL A 35 -1.32 6.03 6.23
N SER A 36 -0.07 6.25 5.85
CA SER A 36 0.43 7.48 5.18
C SER A 36 0.76 7.16 3.74
N LYS A 37 -0.26 7.05 2.87
CA LYS A 37 -0.07 6.73 1.46
C LYS A 37 0.60 7.86 0.72
N HIS A 38 1.88 7.72 0.39
CA HIS A 38 2.55 8.64 -0.52
C HIS A 38 2.12 8.34 -1.96
N GLY A 39 1.60 9.34 -2.67
CA GLY A 39 1.04 9.15 -4.00
C GLY A 39 1.19 10.36 -4.94
N ASN A 40 1.08 10.09 -6.25
CA ASN A 40 1.20 11.11 -7.29
C ASN A 40 0.22 10.80 -8.45
N ARG A 41 0.15 11.73 -9.39
CA ARG A 41 -0.47 11.50 -10.69
C ARG A 41 0.36 10.53 -11.52
N ALA A 42 -0.28 9.93 -12.52
CA ALA A 42 0.40 9.05 -13.47
C ALA A 42 1.62 9.74 -14.11
N SER A 43 2.75 9.01 -14.17
CA SER A 43 3.93 9.44 -14.91
C SER A 43 4.08 8.65 -16.22
N THR A 44 3.80 7.35 -16.19
CA THR A 44 3.93 6.42 -17.33
C THR A 44 2.69 5.54 -17.49
N SER A 45 1.93 5.29 -16.44
CA SER A 45 0.65 4.55 -16.46
C SER A 45 -0.51 5.45 -16.91
N LYS A 46 -1.66 4.84 -17.22
CA LYS A 46 -2.89 5.57 -17.58
C LYS A 46 -3.60 6.19 -16.38
N SER A 47 -3.40 5.65 -15.18
CA SER A 47 -4.05 6.09 -13.95
C SER A 47 -3.06 6.01 -12.80
N GLY A 48 -2.65 7.15 -12.26
CA GLY A 48 -1.87 7.25 -11.03
C GLY A 48 -2.78 7.19 -9.80
N SER A 49 -2.16 7.07 -8.62
CA SER A 49 -2.90 7.01 -7.35
C SER A 49 -3.78 8.25 -7.11
N ALA A 50 -3.26 9.44 -7.40
CA ALA A 50 -4.02 10.69 -7.27
C ALA A 50 -5.15 10.79 -8.29
N ASP A 51 -4.93 10.29 -9.51
CA ASP A 51 -5.96 10.29 -10.55
C ASP A 51 -7.12 9.37 -10.16
N LEU A 52 -6.82 8.20 -9.62
CA LEU A 52 -7.80 7.24 -9.11
C LEU A 52 -8.67 7.88 -8.02
N VAL A 53 -8.06 8.38 -6.94
CA VAL A 53 -8.82 8.87 -5.79
C VAL A 53 -9.65 10.11 -6.10
N ASN A 54 -9.23 10.94 -7.06
CA ASN A 54 -9.99 12.11 -7.52
C ASN A 54 -11.26 11.76 -8.33
N HIS A 55 -11.43 10.51 -8.76
CA HIS A 55 -12.61 10.02 -9.46
C HIS A 55 -13.56 9.18 -8.59
N MET A 56 -13.22 9.00 -7.31
CA MET A 56 -14.03 8.22 -6.39
C MET A 56 -15.43 8.82 -6.18
N LYS A 57 -16.43 7.96 -6.07
CA LYS A 57 -17.84 8.32 -5.88
C LYS A 57 -18.28 8.01 -4.44
N PRO A 58 -19.33 8.68 -3.93
CA PRO A 58 -20.14 9.75 -4.54
C PRO A 58 -19.46 11.12 -4.58
N ARG A 59 -18.46 11.35 -3.74
CA ARG A 59 -17.69 12.60 -3.60
C ARG A 59 -16.19 12.27 -3.53
N PRO A 60 -15.33 12.91 -4.33
CA PRO A 60 -13.90 12.73 -4.23
C PRO A 60 -13.33 13.47 -3.01
N PRO A 61 -12.18 13.02 -2.46
CA PRO A 61 -11.43 13.78 -1.47
C PRO A 61 -10.77 15.01 -2.10
N VAL A 62 -10.54 16.04 -1.30
CA VAL A 62 -9.70 17.18 -1.69
C VAL A 62 -8.26 16.90 -1.22
N ILE A 63 -7.52 16.09 -1.97
CA ILE A 63 -6.17 15.64 -1.58
C ILE A 63 -5.16 16.79 -1.39
N THR A 64 -5.40 17.95 -1.99
CA THR A 64 -4.58 19.15 -1.83
C THR A 64 -4.82 19.88 -0.49
N ALA A 65 -5.91 19.58 0.21
CA ALA A 65 -6.16 20.08 1.56
C ALA A 65 -5.35 19.31 2.63
N VAL A 66 -4.77 18.15 2.27
CA VAL A 66 -3.83 17.41 3.13
C VAL A 66 -2.44 18.01 2.96
N THR A 67 -2.01 18.75 3.96
CA THR A 67 -0.73 19.49 4.00
C THR A 67 0.05 19.12 5.26
N PRO A 68 1.34 19.46 5.39
CA PRO A 68 2.06 19.28 6.65
C PRO A 68 1.37 19.90 7.87
N THR A 69 0.63 21.00 7.71
CA THR A 69 -0.07 21.69 8.79
C THR A 69 -1.44 21.11 9.13
N THR A 70 -2.12 20.49 8.17
CA THR A 70 -3.46 19.89 8.35
C THR A 70 -3.43 18.39 8.65
N LEU A 71 -2.30 17.73 8.44
CA LEU A 71 -2.15 16.27 8.53
C LEU A 71 -2.55 15.72 9.91
N ALA A 72 -2.21 16.42 10.98
CA ALA A 72 -2.62 16.02 12.34
C ALA A 72 -4.15 16.01 12.50
N LYS A 73 -4.86 16.99 11.91
CA LYS A 73 -6.32 17.04 11.92
C LYS A 73 -6.93 15.90 11.09
N VAL A 74 -6.30 15.54 9.97
CA VAL A 74 -6.72 14.36 9.18
C VAL A 74 -6.65 13.11 10.04
N TYR A 75 -5.52 12.85 10.70
CA TYR A 75 -5.36 11.65 11.55
C TYR A 75 -6.19 11.65 12.83
N SER A 76 -6.75 12.78 13.25
CA SER A 76 -7.73 12.81 14.34
C SER A 76 -9.12 12.29 13.91
N ALA A 77 -9.41 12.29 12.62
CA ALA A 77 -10.70 11.86 12.07
C ALA A 77 -10.66 10.44 11.45
N THR A 78 -9.53 10.06 10.85
CA THR A 78 -9.38 8.79 10.13
C THR A 78 -7.97 8.22 10.28
N ASN A 79 -7.82 6.92 10.08
CA ASN A 79 -6.52 6.26 10.04
C ASN A 79 -5.81 6.38 8.66
N TYR A 80 -6.44 7.01 7.68
CA TYR A 80 -5.92 7.14 6.33
C TYR A 80 -5.47 8.56 6.01
N GLY A 81 -4.27 8.70 5.45
CA GLY A 81 -3.78 9.95 4.89
C GLY A 81 -3.20 9.74 3.49
N PHE A 82 -3.65 10.53 2.51
CA PHE A 82 -3.07 10.55 1.17
C PHE A 82 -2.13 11.75 1.05
N LEU A 83 -0.83 11.47 1.00
CA LEU A 83 0.23 12.48 0.93
C LEU A 83 0.54 12.77 -0.54
N PHE A 84 -0.10 13.78 -1.11
CA PHE A 84 0.05 14.13 -2.50
C PHE A 84 1.42 14.77 -2.77
N ALA A 85 2.27 14.10 -3.52
CA ALA A 85 3.67 14.47 -3.74
C ALA A 85 3.90 15.96 -4.10
N PRO A 86 3.10 16.62 -4.99
CA PRO A 86 3.27 18.05 -5.27
C PRO A 86 3.07 18.99 -4.08
N VAL A 87 2.28 18.58 -3.09
CA VAL A 87 2.03 19.37 -1.87
C VAL A 87 3.19 19.23 -0.89
N PHE A 88 3.72 18.01 -0.74
CA PHE A 88 4.76 17.70 0.25
C PHE A 88 6.18 17.93 -0.28
N HIS A 89 6.42 17.72 -1.58
CA HIS A 89 7.73 17.88 -2.22
C HIS A 89 7.77 19.12 -3.12
N THR A 90 7.61 20.29 -2.55
CA THR A 90 7.50 21.55 -3.29
C THR A 90 8.71 21.85 -4.19
N GLY A 91 9.90 21.38 -3.82
CA GLY A 91 11.12 21.52 -4.64
C GLY A 91 11.06 20.79 -5.97
N MET A 92 10.25 19.70 -6.05
CA MET A 92 10.09 18.93 -7.29
C MET A 92 9.44 19.72 -8.43
N ARG A 93 8.75 20.83 -8.16
CA ARG A 93 8.19 21.73 -9.20
C ARG A 93 9.24 22.24 -10.19
N TYR A 94 10.49 22.41 -9.74
CA TYR A 94 11.60 22.85 -10.58
C TYR A 94 12.18 21.74 -11.44
N VAL A 95 12.10 20.50 -10.97
CA VAL A 95 12.66 19.32 -11.65
C VAL A 95 11.65 18.67 -12.61
N ALA A 96 10.35 18.74 -12.30
CA ALA A 96 9.30 18.07 -13.05
C ALA A 96 9.24 18.44 -14.54
N PRO A 97 9.42 19.74 -14.96
CA PRO A 97 9.43 20.10 -16.38
C PRO A 97 10.63 19.49 -17.13
N ILE A 98 11.79 19.40 -16.47
CA ILE A 98 13.01 18.80 -17.05
C ILE A 98 12.81 17.30 -17.23
N ARG A 99 12.30 16.62 -16.20
CA ARG A 99 12.02 15.17 -16.24
C ARG A 99 11.08 14.78 -17.38
N LYS A 100 10.07 15.58 -17.69
CA LYS A 100 9.12 15.32 -18.79
C LYS A 100 9.81 15.33 -20.18
N GLN A 101 10.95 15.97 -20.31
CA GLN A 101 11.69 16.05 -21.56
C GLN A 101 12.71 14.92 -21.73
N LEU A 102 12.98 14.15 -20.66
CA LEU A 102 13.93 13.04 -20.69
C LEU A 102 13.24 11.75 -21.16
N PRO A 103 13.72 11.10 -22.22
CA PRO A 103 13.11 9.87 -22.76
C PRO A 103 13.48 8.62 -21.96
N TRP A 104 14.32 8.74 -20.93
CA TRP A 104 14.78 7.64 -20.10
C TRP A 104 14.37 7.82 -18.64
N ARG A 105 14.42 6.71 -17.88
CA ARG A 105 14.23 6.72 -16.43
C ARG A 105 15.39 7.45 -15.75
N THR A 106 15.06 8.13 -14.66
CA THR A 106 16.02 8.84 -13.81
C THR A 106 15.96 8.27 -12.39
N ILE A 107 16.90 8.65 -11.54
CA ILE A 107 16.89 8.29 -10.11
C ILE A 107 15.58 8.66 -9.42
N PHE A 108 14.89 9.70 -9.85
CA PHE A 108 13.60 10.10 -9.30
C PHE A 108 12.48 9.06 -9.47
N ASN A 109 12.63 8.10 -10.38
CA ASN A 109 11.70 6.99 -10.49
C ASN A 109 11.83 6.03 -9.30
N ASN A 110 13.03 5.92 -8.75
CA ASN A 110 13.33 5.06 -7.60
C ASN A 110 13.20 5.80 -6.25
N LEU A 111 13.47 7.10 -6.22
CA LEU A 111 13.41 7.89 -4.99
C LEU A 111 11.98 8.09 -4.44
N GLY A 112 10.96 8.12 -5.31
CA GLY A 112 9.58 8.32 -4.90
C GLY A 112 9.13 7.39 -3.76
N PRO A 113 9.30 6.06 -3.91
CA PRO A 113 8.97 5.11 -2.86
C PRO A 113 9.81 5.25 -1.58
N LEU A 114 11.02 5.78 -1.67
CA LEU A 114 11.94 5.96 -0.54
C LEU A 114 11.73 7.28 0.21
N SER A 115 10.97 8.22 -0.35
CA SER A 115 10.83 9.59 0.16
C SER A 115 9.42 9.88 0.67
N ASN A 116 8.89 9.05 1.56
CA ASN A 116 7.60 9.35 2.18
C ASN A 116 7.75 10.58 3.10
N PRO A 117 6.87 11.61 2.98
CA PRO A 117 6.98 12.86 3.75
C PRO A 117 6.96 12.73 5.26
N VAL A 118 6.51 11.60 5.80
CA VAL A 118 6.44 11.32 7.24
C VAL A 118 7.38 10.18 7.65
N GLU A 119 8.53 10.07 6.99
CA GLU A 119 9.49 8.99 7.16
C GLU A 119 9.90 8.75 8.62
N ASP A 120 10.08 9.81 9.39
CA ASP A 120 10.49 9.76 10.80
C ASP A 120 9.51 9.02 11.72
N VAL A 121 8.25 8.86 11.30
CA VAL A 121 7.19 8.18 12.04
C VAL A 121 6.65 6.94 11.34
N LEU A 122 7.29 6.50 10.25
CA LEU A 122 6.93 5.26 9.59
C LEU A 122 7.47 4.06 10.35
N GLU A 123 6.56 3.21 10.82
CA GLU A 123 6.90 1.97 11.53
C GLU A 123 7.12 0.80 10.56
N ALA A 124 6.30 0.71 9.51
CA ALA A 124 6.36 -0.39 8.57
C ALA A 124 6.08 0.03 7.13
N ARG A 125 6.78 -0.57 6.18
CA ARG A 125 6.68 -0.23 4.75
C ARG A 125 6.64 -1.48 3.89
N VAL A 126 5.81 -1.46 2.84
CA VAL A 126 5.91 -2.40 1.71
C VAL A 126 6.29 -1.60 0.47
N ILE A 127 7.37 -1.99 -0.19
CA ILE A 127 7.87 -1.32 -1.39
C ILE A 127 8.02 -2.33 -2.52
N GLY A 128 7.19 -2.19 -3.55
CA GLY A 128 7.34 -2.92 -4.80
C GLY A 128 8.40 -2.31 -5.70
N VAL A 129 9.24 -3.15 -6.30
CA VAL A 129 10.24 -2.73 -7.28
C VAL A 129 10.01 -3.45 -8.61
N ALA A 130 10.06 -2.69 -9.71
CA ALA A 130 9.80 -3.18 -11.06
C ALA A 130 10.97 -3.98 -11.68
N ARG A 131 12.04 -4.22 -10.92
CA ARG A 131 13.22 -4.97 -11.35
C ARG A 131 13.84 -5.70 -10.16
N LYS A 132 14.21 -6.95 -10.37
CA LYS A 132 14.76 -7.83 -9.32
C LYS A 132 16.08 -7.31 -8.73
N ASP A 133 16.93 -6.69 -9.57
CA ASP A 133 18.22 -6.16 -9.16
C ASP A 133 18.11 -4.94 -8.23
N LEU A 134 16.95 -4.28 -8.18
CA LEU A 134 16.70 -3.17 -7.26
C LEU A 134 16.39 -3.62 -5.83
N GLY A 135 15.89 -4.84 -5.64
CA GLY A 135 15.47 -5.33 -4.33
C GLY A 135 16.54 -5.21 -3.24
N PRO A 136 17.74 -5.78 -3.44
CA PRO A 136 18.83 -5.66 -2.46
C PRO A 136 19.25 -4.21 -2.18
N ALA A 137 19.30 -3.36 -3.23
CA ALA A 137 19.69 -1.96 -3.09
C ALA A 137 18.67 -1.15 -2.28
N PHE A 138 17.37 -1.39 -2.48
CA PHE A 138 16.30 -0.76 -1.71
C PHE A 138 16.31 -1.22 -0.25
N ALA A 139 16.50 -2.52 -0.01
CA ALA A 139 16.60 -3.06 1.34
C ALA A 139 17.77 -2.43 2.10
N GLU A 140 18.94 -2.35 1.47
CA GLU A 140 20.10 -1.74 2.10
C GLU A 140 19.94 -0.23 2.33
N ALA A 141 19.36 0.51 1.36
CA ALA A 141 19.08 1.93 1.50
C ALA A 141 18.16 2.21 2.70
N LEU A 142 17.09 1.42 2.87
CA LEU A 142 16.19 1.54 4.00
C LEU A 142 16.86 1.17 5.32
N ARG A 143 17.68 0.12 5.34
CA ARG A 143 18.44 -0.28 6.52
C ARG A 143 19.40 0.84 6.96
N MET A 144 20.11 1.44 5.99
CA MET A 144 21.02 2.56 6.27
C MET A 144 20.27 3.83 6.72
N ALA A 145 19.04 4.05 6.26
CA ALA A 145 18.17 5.14 6.70
C ALA A 145 17.53 4.88 8.08
N GLY A 146 17.83 3.74 8.72
CA GLY A 146 17.31 3.42 10.06
C GLY A 146 15.91 2.81 10.04
N CYS A 147 15.38 2.42 8.88
CA CYS A 147 14.10 1.72 8.80
C CYS A 147 14.23 0.33 9.46
N ARG A 148 13.27 0.00 10.32
CA ARG A 148 13.33 -1.20 11.16
C ARG A 148 12.45 -2.33 10.63
N LYS A 149 11.35 -1.99 9.96
CA LYS A 149 10.39 -2.94 9.39
C LYS A 149 10.04 -2.52 7.97
N ALA A 150 10.50 -3.28 7.01
CA ALA A 150 10.14 -3.10 5.61
C ALA A 150 10.11 -4.43 4.88
N LEU A 151 9.29 -4.51 3.86
CA LEU A 151 9.27 -5.60 2.90
C LEU A 151 9.42 -5.01 1.50
N ILE A 152 10.52 -5.32 0.85
CA ILE A 152 10.75 -5.01 -0.55
C ILE A 152 10.33 -6.25 -1.34
N ILE A 153 9.54 -6.05 -2.38
CA ILE A 153 8.96 -7.13 -3.18
C ILE A 153 9.18 -6.91 -4.67
N CYS A 154 9.32 -8.02 -5.40
CA CYS A 154 9.35 -8.05 -6.86
C CYS A 154 8.79 -9.38 -7.35
N GLY A 155 7.71 -9.37 -8.11
CA GLY A 155 7.22 -10.57 -8.80
C GLY A 155 8.29 -11.15 -9.73
N GLU A 156 8.29 -12.46 -9.94
CA GLU A 156 9.25 -13.09 -10.87
C GLU A 156 9.14 -12.55 -12.31
N GLU A 157 7.99 -12.07 -12.69
CA GLU A 157 7.71 -11.36 -13.94
C GLU A 157 8.10 -9.88 -13.95
N GLU A 158 8.82 -9.41 -12.92
CA GLU A 158 9.19 -8.01 -12.71
C GLU A 158 7.98 -7.09 -12.45
N LEU A 159 7.01 -7.60 -11.69
CA LEU A 159 5.86 -6.88 -11.17
C LEU A 159 6.24 -6.20 -9.83
N ASP A 160 5.91 -4.93 -9.64
CA ASP A 160 6.20 -4.17 -8.41
C ASP A 160 5.13 -4.33 -7.31
N GLU A 161 4.55 -5.55 -7.22
CA GLU A 161 3.54 -5.96 -6.24
C GLU A 161 3.77 -7.43 -5.82
N VAL A 162 3.11 -7.89 -4.76
CA VAL A 162 3.03 -9.34 -4.49
C VAL A 162 2.24 -9.98 -5.62
N SER A 163 2.86 -10.85 -6.39
CA SER A 163 2.25 -11.42 -7.59
C SER A 163 1.10 -12.37 -7.26
N CYS A 164 0.00 -12.25 -7.99
CA CYS A 164 -1.08 -13.24 -7.99
C CYS A 164 -0.84 -14.37 -9.00
N ALA A 165 0.14 -14.23 -9.90
CA ALA A 165 0.38 -15.15 -11.00
C ALA A 165 1.48 -16.18 -10.72
N GLY A 166 2.35 -15.89 -9.75
CA GLY A 166 3.50 -16.74 -9.47
C GLY A 166 4.25 -16.34 -8.20
N ARG A 167 5.56 -16.59 -8.21
CA ARG A 167 6.39 -16.29 -7.05
C ARG A 167 6.79 -14.83 -7.01
N THR A 168 6.96 -14.33 -5.79
CA THR A 168 7.47 -12.99 -5.49
C THR A 168 8.74 -13.08 -4.67
N LEU A 169 9.78 -12.41 -5.11
CA LEU A 169 11.01 -12.24 -4.33
C LEU A 169 10.74 -11.22 -3.24
N CYS A 170 11.18 -11.55 -2.02
CA CYS A 170 11.01 -10.75 -0.82
C CYS A 170 12.36 -10.46 -0.16
N TRP A 171 12.61 -9.20 0.20
CA TRP A 171 13.71 -8.76 1.05
C TRP A 171 13.10 -8.06 2.26
N MET A 172 13.12 -8.72 3.41
CA MET A 172 12.44 -8.27 4.62
C MET A 172 13.44 -7.74 5.65
N LEU A 173 13.29 -6.47 6.01
CA LEU A 173 13.99 -5.89 7.14
C LEU A 173 13.27 -6.26 8.42
N LYS A 174 14.01 -6.85 9.38
CA LYS A 174 13.50 -7.16 10.70
C LYS A 174 14.58 -6.97 11.77
N GLU A 175 14.17 -6.58 12.95
CA GLU A 175 15.06 -6.50 14.10
C GLU A 175 15.31 -7.90 14.68
N LYS A 176 16.56 -8.22 15.00
CA LYS A 176 16.93 -9.43 15.75
C LYS A 176 16.36 -9.42 17.16
N SER A 177 16.29 -8.25 17.76
CA SER A 177 15.71 -8.00 19.08
C SER A 177 15.25 -6.55 19.16
N ARG A 178 14.36 -6.23 20.07
CA ARG A 178 13.85 -4.85 20.23
C ARG A 178 14.99 -3.86 20.47
N GLY A 179 15.21 -2.93 19.55
CA GLY A 179 16.32 -1.97 19.58
C GLY A 179 17.65 -2.53 19.08
N GLY A 180 17.67 -3.76 18.55
CA GLY A 180 18.87 -4.43 18.05
C GLY A 180 19.20 -4.12 16.59
N GLU A 181 20.18 -4.86 16.08
CA GLU A 181 20.58 -4.80 14.68
C GLU A 181 19.45 -5.21 13.75
N VAL A 182 19.29 -4.49 12.65
CA VAL A 182 18.34 -4.83 11.58
C VAL A 182 19.04 -5.70 10.56
N GLU A 183 18.49 -6.89 10.32
CA GLU A 183 18.93 -7.80 9.26
C GLU A 183 17.96 -7.77 8.07
N VAL A 184 18.46 -8.19 6.91
CA VAL A 184 17.67 -8.42 5.72
C VAL A 184 17.53 -9.91 5.48
N ASP A 185 16.32 -10.42 5.59
CA ASP A 185 15.98 -11.80 5.26
C ASP A 185 15.50 -11.89 3.80
N HIS A 186 15.87 -12.92 3.07
CA HIS A 186 15.51 -13.11 1.68
C HIS A 186 14.79 -14.44 1.50
N PHE A 187 13.57 -14.39 0.97
CA PHE A 187 12.74 -15.55 0.71
C PHE A 187 11.80 -15.31 -0.48
N LEU A 188 11.06 -16.34 -0.85
CA LEU A 188 10.02 -16.29 -1.87
C LEU A 188 8.66 -16.51 -1.23
N VAL A 189 7.64 -15.83 -1.73
CA VAL A 189 6.22 -16.12 -1.45
C VAL A 189 5.48 -16.37 -2.75
N GLN A 190 4.36 -17.06 -2.65
CA GLN A 190 3.44 -17.35 -3.76
C GLN A 190 1.99 -17.31 -3.26
N PRO A 191 0.98 -17.20 -4.12
CA PRO A 191 -0.42 -17.07 -3.71
C PRO A 191 -0.90 -18.12 -2.71
N SER A 192 -0.46 -19.37 -2.82
CA SER A 192 -0.83 -20.44 -1.88
C SER A 192 -0.34 -20.22 -0.44
N ASP A 193 0.73 -19.46 -0.23
CA ASP A 193 1.22 -19.09 1.11
C ASP A 193 0.22 -18.17 1.83
N PHE A 194 -0.55 -17.43 1.06
CA PHE A 194 -1.63 -16.56 1.52
C PHE A 194 -2.99 -17.28 1.61
N GLY A 195 -3.08 -18.52 1.14
CA GLY A 195 -4.31 -19.29 1.10
C GLY A 195 -5.27 -18.90 -0.03
N VAL A 196 -4.73 -18.34 -1.13
CA VAL A 196 -5.48 -17.94 -2.33
C VAL A 196 -4.99 -18.71 -3.56
N GLY A 197 -5.76 -18.66 -4.65
CA GLY A 197 -5.42 -19.29 -5.92
C GLY A 197 -4.41 -18.50 -6.74
N ASN A 198 -3.84 -19.14 -7.77
CA ASN A 198 -3.07 -18.47 -8.80
C ASN A 198 -4.00 -17.89 -9.86
N HIS A 199 -3.75 -16.64 -10.26
CA HIS A 199 -4.51 -15.93 -11.28
C HIS A 199 -3.59 -15.36 -12.33
N LEU A 200 -4.04 -15.31 -13.59
CA LEU A 200 -3.28 -14.66 -14.66
C LEU A 200 -3.30 -13.14 -14.47
N LEU A 201 -2.20 -12.45 -14.77
CA LEU A 201 -2.15 -10.98 -14.72
C LEU A 201 -3.20 -10.31 -15.63
N SER A 202 -3.61 -10.98 -16.71
CA SER A 202 -4.69 -10.50 -17.58
C SER A 202 -6.06 -10.46 -16.91
N GLN A 203 -6.28 -11.22 -15.83
CA GLN A 203 -7.53 -11.24 -15.07
C GLN A 203 -7.61 -10.11 -14.03
N VAL A 204 -6.48 -9.48 -13.72
CA VAL A 204 -6.35 -8.43 -12.70
C VAL A 204 -5.98 -7.08 -13.31
N SER A 205 -6.19 -6.92 -14.59
CA SER A 205 -5.96 -5.66 -15.29
C SER A 205 -6.88 -4.55 -14.79
N GLY A 206 -6.34 -3.34 -14.69
CA GLY A 206 -7.14 -2.16 -14.39
C GLY A 206 -8.07 -1.75 -15.54
N GLY A 207 -8.97 -0.84 -15.25
CA GLY A 207 -9.76 -0.12 -16.26
C GLY A 207 -8.87 0.75 -17.17
N LYS A 208 -9.42 1.19 -18.28
CA LYS A 208 -8.69 2.04 -19.24
C LYS A 208 -8.54 3.47 -18.75
N GLU A 209 -9.51 3.95 -17.99
CA GLU A 209 -9.60 5.33 -17.52
C GLU A 209 -9.65 5.39 -15.97
N PRO A 210 -9.22 6.51 -15.37
CA PRO A 210 -9.25 6.68 -13.91
C PRO A 210 -10.65 6.49 -13.30
N ALA A 211 -11.71 6.90 -13.99
CA ALA A 211 -13.08 6.74 -13.51
C ALA A 211 -13.51 5.26 -13.41
N GLU A 212 -13.13 4.44 -14.40
CA GLU A 212 -13.41 2.99 -14.39
C GLU A 212 -12.68 2.32 -13.20
N ASN A 213 -11.42 2.71 -12.96
CA ASN A 213 -10.66 2.20 -11.82
C ASN A 213 -11.27 2.65 -10.48
N ALA A 214 -11.81 3.86 -10.41
CA ALA A 214 -12.50 4.36 -9.22
C ALA A 214 -13.79 3.57 -8.93
N GLU A 215 -14.55 3.19 -9.95
CA GLU A 215 -15.74 2.34 -9.80
C GLU A 215 -15.36 0.93 -9.29
N ILE A 216 -14.29 0.35 -9.83
CA ILE A 216 -13.75 -0.94 -9.35
C ILE A 216 -13.34 -0.81 -7.87
N LEU A 217 -12.61 0.24 -7.51
CA LEU A 217 -12.19 0.49 -6.12
C LEU A 217 -13.40 0.65 -5.19
N CYS A 218 -14.42 1.42 -5.58
CA CYS A 218 -15.65 1.54 -4.79
C CYS A 218 -16.32 0.17 -4.56
N ARG A 219 -16.40 -0.67 -5.58
CA ARG A 219 -16.96 -2.03 -5.46
C ARG A 219 -16.15 -2.89 -4.49
N ILE A 220 -14.81 -2.84 -4.57
CA ILE A 220 -13.93 -3.57 -3.64
C ILE A 220 -14.18 -3.10 -2.20
N LEU A 221 -14.13 -1.80 -1.93
CA LEU A 221 -14.28 -1.23 -0.59
C LEU A 221 -15.68 -1.50 0.02
N GLN A 222 -16.69 -1.62 -0.81
CA GLN A 222 -18.07 -1.96 -0.40
C GLN A 222 -18.32 -3.47 -0.35
N ASN A 223 -17.28 -4.29 -0.43
CA ASN A 223 -17.36 -5.76 -0.44
C ASN A 223 -18.29 -6.30 -1.55
N GLY A 224 -18.26 -5.66 -2.71
CA GLY A 224 -19.15 -5.96 -3.83
C GLY A 224 -18.59 -6.94 -4.87
N LEU A 225 -17.44 -7.57 -4.60
CA LEU A 225 -16.85 -8.62 -5.44
C LEU A 225 -17.03 -9.99 -4.77
N PRO A 226 -17.11 -11.10 -5.54
CA PRO A 226 -17.07 -12.45 -5.01
C PRO A 226 -15.79 -12.71 -4.19
N ASP A 227 -15.88 -13.61 -3.19
CA ASP A 227 -14.74 -13.94 -2.30
C ASP A 227 -13.53 -14.56 -3.05
N ASP A 228 -13.76 -15.18 -4.21
CA ASP A 228 -12.78 -15.82 -5.10
C ASP A 228 -12.47 -15.00 -6.37
N ASP A 229 -12.89 -13.74 -6.42
CA ASP A 229 -12.59 -12.85 -7.55
C ASP A 229 -11.06 -12.63 -7.66
N PRO A 230 -10.46 -12.85 -8.84
CA PRO A 230 -9.01 -12.73 -9.04
C PRO A 230 -8.43 -11.37 -8.62
N LEU A 231 -9.14 -10.28 -8.91
CA LEU A 231 -8.70 -8.94 -8.55
C LEU A 231 -8.80 -8.71 -7.05
N LEU A 232 -9.87 -9.20 -6.41
CA LEU A 232 -10.00 -9.12 -4.96
C LEU A 232 -8.88 -9.90 -4.26
N GLU A 233 -8.59 -11.13 -4.68
CA GLU A 233 -7.51 -11.93 -4.08
C GLU A 233 -6.14 -11.27 -4.28
N PHE A 234 -5.89 -10.66 -5.45
CA PHE A 234 -4.66 -9.90 -5.70
C PHE A 234 -4.52 -8.70 -4.75
N VAL A 235 -5.59 -7.96 -4.50
CA VAL A 235 -5.60 -6.88 -3.51
C VAL A 235 -5.34 -7.43 -2.11
N LEU A 236 -6.02 -8.52 -1.72
CA LEU A 236 -5.92 -9.08 -0.37
C LEU A 236 -4.52 -9.55 0.00
N ILE A 237 -3.76 -10.17 -0.92
CA ILE A 237 -2.37 -10.59 -0.65
C ILE A 237 -1.43 -9.39 -0.44
N ASN A 238 -1.67 -8.28 -1.13
CA ASN A 238 -0.89 -7.05 -0.97
C ASN A 238 -1.26 -6.30 0.34
N VAL A 239 -2.52 -6.30 0.74
CA VAL A 239 -2.94 -5.83 2.09
C VAL A 239 -2.31 -6.69 3.17
N ALA A 240 -2.36 -8.03 2.99
CA ALA A 240 -1.77 -8.98 3.93
C ALA A 240 -0.28 -8.74 4.13
N ALA A 241 0.47 -8.43 3.06
CA ALA A 241 1.87 -8.09 3.15
C ALA A 241 2.13 -6.91 4.10
N LEU A 242 1.32 -5.84 4.03
CA LEU A 242 1.44 -4.70 4.93
C LEU A 242 1.06 -5.06 6.38
N PHE A 243 -0.01 -5.84 6.58
CA PHE A 243 -0.39 -6.30 7.92
C PHE A 243 0.68 -7.19 8.57
N VAL A 244 1.31 -8.05 7.80
CA VAL A 244 2.40 -8.92 8.27
C VAL A 244 3.60 -8.07 8.69
N VAL A 245 4.05 -7.17 7.84
CA VAL A 245 5.24 -6.33 8.11
C VAL A 245 5.01 -5.38 9.28
N SER A 246 3.79 -4.87 9.46
CA SER A 246 3.44 -4.05 10.61
C SER A 246 3.54 -4.80 11.95
N GLY A 247 3.42 -6.14 11.90
CA GLY A 247 3.49 -7.02 13.07
C GLY A 247 2.14 -7.32 13.71
N ILE A 248 1.02 -6.76 13.21
CA ILE A 248 -0.31 -7.02 13.81
C ILE A 248 -0.77 -8.47 13.67
N CYS A 249 -0.19 -9.23 12.73
CA CYS A 249 -0.45 -10.65 12.53
C CYS A 249 0.24 -11.54 13.58
N GLU A 250 1.16 -11.01 14.38
CA GLU A 250 1.89 -11.78 15.41
C GLU A 250 1.12 -11.94 16.74
N ALA A 251 0.03 -11.20 16.90
CA ALA A 251 -0.84 -11.35 18.08
C ALA A 251 -1.45 -12.76 18.15
N ASP A 252 -1.55 -13.31 19.36
CA ASP A 252 -2.14 -14.64 19.58
C ASP A 252 -3.68 -14.63 19.67
N THR A 253 -4.26 -13.44 19.77
CA THR A 253 -5.71 -13.20 19.75
C THR A 253 -6.03 -12.06 18.80
N SER A 254 -7.26 -12.01 18.33
CA SER A 254 -7.79 -10.95 17.48
C SER A 254 -8.86 -10.15 18.22
N ASN A 255 -8.89 -8.84 18.00
CA ASN A 255 -9.96 -7.95 18.44
C ASN A 255 -10.04 -6.78 17.45
N MET A 256 -10.63 -7.05 16.29
CA MET A 256 -10.74 -6.04 15.22
C MET A 256 -12.09 -5.29 15.30
N GLY A 257 -13.01 -5.75 16.13
CA GLY A 257 -14.36 -5.18 16.25
C GLY A 257 -15.46 -6.14 15.76
N ASP A 258 -16.58 -5.58 15.37
CA ASP A 258 -17.75 -6.36 14.96
C ASP A 258 -17.44 -7.34 13.83
N GLY A 259 -17.92 -8.58 13.97
CA GLY A 259 -17.66 -9.66 13.01
C GLY A 259 -16.31 -10.36 13.16
N ASP A 260 -15.45 -9.96 14.12
CA ASP A 260 -14.24 -10.70 14.47
C ASP A 260 -14.57 -11.82 15.47
N ASP A 261 -14.17 -13.05 15.17
CA ASP A 261 -14.40 -14.22 16.04
C ASP A 261 -13.31 -14.43 17.11
N GLY A 262 -12.35 -13.51 17.19
CA GLY A 262 -11.25 -13.54 18.15
C GLY A 262 -10.14 -14.54 17.81
N LYS A 263 -10.31 -15.36 16.75
CA LYS A 263 -9.34 -16.38 16.35
C LYS A 263 -8.25 -15.81 15.45
N VAL A 264 -7.10 -16.43 15.48
CA VAL A 264 -5.98 -16.09 14.61
C VAL A 264 -5.46 -17.34 13.89
N ILE A 265 -5.02 -17.19 12.68
CA ILE A 265 -4.36 -18.26 11.92
C ILE A 265 -2.87 -18.22 12.31
N GLN A 266 -2.45 -19.22 13.09
CA GLN A 266 -1.08 -19.29 13.60
C GLN A 266 -0.08 -19.93 12.65
N GLU A 267 -0.55 -20.50 11.54
CA GLU A 267 0.28 -21.12 10.51
C GLU A 267 1.31 -20.11 9.98
N ARG A 268 2.58 -20.54 9.94
CA ARG A 268 3.69 -19.75 9.43
C ARG A 268 4.13 -20.27 8.08
N GLY A 269 4.27 -19.35 7.14
CA GLY A 269 4.82 -19.56 5.81
C GLY A 269 6.25 -19.03 5.64
N PRO A 270 6.70 -18.74 4.42
CA PRO A 270 8.03 -18.21 4.12
C PRO A 270 8.39 -17.00 4.99
N GLY A 271 9.68 -16.85 5.33
CA GLY A 271 10.16 -15.82 6.25
C GLY A 271 9.64 -15.97 7.69
N GLY A 272 9.00 -17.10 8.03
CA GLY A 272 8.39 -17.35 9.33
C GLY A 272 7.12 -16.53 9.60
N GLN A 273 6.48 -15.96 8.56
CA GLN A 273 5.39 -15.00 8.68
C GLN A 273 4.00 -15.65 8.62
N ARG A 274 2.98 -14.99 9.18
CA ARG A 274 1.58 -15.44 9.21
C ARG A 274 0.77 -14.83 8.04
N TRP A 275 1.10 -15.20 6.80
CA TRP A 275 0.51 -14.64 5.58
C TRP A 275 -1.01 -14.82 5.50
N LYS A 276 -1.50 -16.03 5.85
CA LYS A 276 -2.94 -16.34 5.86
C LYS A 276 -3.71 -15.52 6.89
N GLU A 277 -3.08 -15.21 8.02
CA GLU A 277 -3.67 -14.31 9.01
C GLU A 277 -3.80 -12.89 8.46
N GLY A 278 -2.82 -12.42 7.69
CA GLY A 278 -2.91 -11.16 6.99
C GLY A 278 -4.11 -11.09 6.05
N VAL A 279 -4.35 -12.15 5.26
CA VAL A 279 -5.54 -12.24 4.38
C VAL A 279 -6.84 -12.28 5.18
N ARG A 280 -6.90 -13.05 6.29
CA ARG A 280 -8.07 -13.07 7.17
C ARG A 280 -8.44 -11.67 7.65
N ARG A 281 -7.45 -10.90 8.11
CA ARG A 281 -7.65 -9.50 8.55
C ARG A 281 -8.09 -8.59 7.40
N ALA A 282 -7.51 -8.75 6.22
CA ALA A 282 -7.91 -7.98 5.04
C ALA A 282 -9.36 -8.27 4.61
N ARG A 283 -9.79 -9.54 4.67
CA ARG A 283 -11.19 -9.91 4.43
C ARG A 283 -12.14 -9.33 5.47
N TRP A 284 -11.75 -9.34 6.76
CA TRP A 284 -12.53 -8.70 7.81
C TRP A 284 -12.69 -7.20 7.54
N ALA A 285 -11.63 -6.49 7.15
CA ALA A 285 -11.66 -5.07 6.86
C ALA A 285 -12.71 -4.67 5.81
N LEU A 286 -12.94 -5.54 4.82
CA LEU A 286 -13.95 -5.34 3.79
C LEU A 286 -15.35 -5.78 4.28
N LYS A 287 -15.46 -6.97 4.90
CA LYS A 287 -16.74 -7.54 5.34
C LYS A 287 -17.40 -6.75 6.48
N SER A 288 -16.61 -6.17 7.37
CA SER A 288 -17.09 -5.27 8.43
C SER A 288 -17.50 -3.88 7.91
N GLY A 289 -17.08 -3.52 6.70
CA GLY A 289 -17.24 -2.17 6.15
C GLY A 289 -16.26 -1.13 6.71
N GLU A 290 -15.32 -1.53 7.58
CA GLU A 290 -14.41 -0.55 8.22
C GLU A 290 -13.46 0.10 7.21
N ALA A 291 -13.02 -0.61 6.16
CA ALA A 291 -12.23 -0.01 5.08
C ALA A 291 -12.99 1.13 4.36
N TRP A 292 -14.27 0.92 4.06
CA TRP A 292 -15.13 1.95 3.50
C TRP A 292 -15.36 3.11 4.47
N ASN A 293 -15.57 2.83 5.74
CA ASN A 293 -15.76 3.83 6.79
C ASN A 293 -14.55 4.75 6.92
N GLN A 294 -13.32 4.20 6.94
CA GLN A 294 -12.09 5.01 6.97
C GLN A 294 -11.95 5.88 5.72
N TRP A 295 -12.31 5.36 4.55
CA TRP A 295 -12.32 6.14 3.32
C TRP A 295 -13.32 7.29 3.37
N VAL A 296 -14.55 7.06 3.81
CA VAL A 296 -15.57 8.12 3.94
C VAL A 296 -15.12 9.22 4.89
N LYS A 297 -14.59 8.84 6.06
CA LYS A 297 -14.02 9.83 7.01
C LYS A 297 -12.89 10.66 6.39
N PHE A 298 -12.04 10.05 5.56
CA PHE A 298 -11.00 10.78 4.83
C PHE A 298 -11.58 11.77 3.82
N VAL A 299 -12.58 11.36 3.06
CA VAL A 299 -13.29 12.24 2.12
C VAL A 299 -13.90 13.43 2.86
N ASP A 300 -14.60 13.18 3.96
CA ASP A 300 -15.30 14.22 4.71
C ASP A 300 -14.32 15.23 5.30
N ILE A 301 -13.29 14.78 6.02
CA ILE A 301 -12.32 15.71 6.63
C ILE A 301 -11.56 16.53 5.59
N THR A 302 -11.20 15.96 4.44
CA THR A 302 -10.47 16.72 3.41
C THR A 302 -11.35 17.79 2.74
N ASN A 303 -12.63 17.53 2.59
CA ASN A 303 -13.58 18.51 2.08
C ASN A 303 -13.86 19.62 3.12
N GLU A 304 -14.01 19.26 4.41
CA GLU A 304 -14.15 20.22 5.51
C GLU A 304 -12.94 21.18 5.60
N LEU A 305 -11.73 20.61 5.49
CA LEU A 305 -10.51 21.41 5.50
C LEU A 305 -10.44 22.39 4.33
N ASN A 306 -10.91 22.00 3.16
CA ASN A 306 -10.94 22.85 1.96
C ASN A 306 -11.99 23.99 2.08
N GLU A 307 -13.11 23.75 2.77
CA GLU A 307 -14.15 24.76 2.99
C GLU A 307 -13.76 25.78 4.09
N SER A 308 -12.83 25.40 4.97
CA SER A 308 -12.39 26.19 6.12
C SER A 308 -11.14 27.03 5.86
N GLY A 309 -10.41 26.78 4.76
CA GLY A 309 -9.16 27.47 4.39
C GLY A 309 -9.36 28.37 3.21
#